data_66a03c4c4adda8ea81b0eb2dc1f466cd
#
_entry.id   66a03c4c4adda8ea81b0eb2dc1f466cd
#
_cell.length_a   1.000
_cell.length_b   1.000
_cell.length_c   1.000
_cell.angle_alpha   90.00
_cell.angle_beta   90.00
_cell.angle_gamma   90.00
#
_symmetry.space_group_name_H-M   'P 1'
#
loop_
_entity.id
_entity.type
_entity.pdbx_description
1 polymer ?
#
loop_
_entity_poly.entity_id
_entity_poly.type
_entity_poly.pdbx_seq_one_letter_code
_entity_poly.pdbx_strand_id
1 'polypeptide(L)'
;KTSNIESKIAGPNSKDYNLGRVLNIPFNNSVASISLFPDRKILLKAIEWSDVVHIHEPFIPLIFWKLPKNKKYIFTHHANLNKLYTFFMRIIYKIVKIKGVSVYVSESALSNAKTLNNQPILIPNMIEINKNIEFNNKKKFLFVGRNEKRKNFNFFYLLSKEKSFQDYEFEAITNENIKNFNGVIYLKPNDDEKNIIFKNSSIYLALNTKNESFGITLIEAINSGNIVISSNLTAFKDVLEESGIYYERNSYKSLLSLLTNTFKSDLHLLWEKQYKSIQKYDIEKNMERYVLLYLNN
;
A
#
# COMPACT_ATOMS: atom_id res chain seq x y z
N LYS A 1 -10.89 -22.25 -10.27
CA LYS A 1 -9.96 -23.36 -10.61
C LYS A 1 -8.56 -22.77 -10.51
N THR A 2 -7.86 -23.02 -9.42
CA THR A 2 -6.47 -22.64 -9.24
C THR A 2 -5.64 -23.42 -10.23
N SER A 3 -4.97 -22.71 -11.14
CA SER A 3 -3.86 -23.27 -11.91
C SER A 3 -2.87 -23.89 -10.93
N ASN A 4 -2.32 -25.08 -11.24
CA ASN A 4 -1.28 -25.75 -10.45
C ASN A 4 0.04 -24.94 -10.53
N ILE A 5 0.07 -23.75 -9.92
CA ILE A 5 1.26 -22.92 -9.81
C ILE A 5 1.82 -23.09 -8.40
N GLU A 6 2.98 -23.72 -8.29
CA GLU A 6 3.74 -23.75 -7.05
C GLU A 6 4.52 -22.44 -6.91
N SER A 7 4.43 -21.77 -5.76
CA SER A 7 5.15 -20.53 -5.48
C SER A 7 6.02 -20.64 -4.25
N LYS A 8 7.21 -20.02 -4.29
CA LYS A 8 8.13 -19.89 -3.16
C LYS A 8 8.62 -18.47 -3.04
N ILE A 9 8.84 -18.02 -1.83
CA ILE A 9 9.26 -16.66 -1.51
C ILE A 9 10.75 -16.64 -1.22
N ALA A 10 11.48 -15.77 -1.94
CA ALA A 10 12.88 -15.46 -1.67
C ALA A 10 12.98 -14.02 -1.15
N GLY A 11 13.48 -13.85 0.06
CA GLY A 11 13.58 -12.52 0.67
C GLY A 11 14.30 -12.56 2.02
N PRO A 12 14.53 -11.39 2.65
CA PRO A 12 15.04 -11.33 4.00
C PRO A 12 14.07 -12.03 4.96
N ASN A 13 14.58 -12.92 5.79
CA ASN A 13 13.80 -13.70 6.77
C ASN A 13 12.66 -14.56 6.16
N SER A 14 12.69 -14.84 4.87
CA SER A 14 11.72 -15.74 4.23
C SER A 14 11.88 -17.17 4.73
N LYS A 15 10.75 -17.90 4.81
CA LYS A 15 10.74 -19.32 5.22
C LYS A 15 11.31 -20.25 4.13
N ASP A 16 11.08 -19.94 2.84
CA ASP A 16 11.52 -20.79 1.73
C ASP A 16 13.00 -20.55 1.39
N TYR A 17 13.33 -19.29 1.04
CA TYR A 17 14.69 -18.90 0.68
C TYR A 17 15.06 -17.61 1.43
N ASN A 18 15.73 -17.76 2.56
CA ASN A 18 16.18 -16.63 3.37
C ASN A 18 17.43 -15.99 2.74
N LEU A 19 17.28 -14.81 2.17
CA LEU A 19 18.35 -14.05 1.51
C LEU A 19 19.24 -13.25 2.48
N GLY A 20 19.08 -13.42 3.78
CA GLY A 20 19.90 -12.75 4.80
C GLY A 20 19.11 -11.78 5.68
N ARG A 21 19.86 -10.93 6.41
CA ARG A 21 19.27 -10.03 7.42
C ARG A 21 18.59 -8.82 6.78
N VAL A 22 17.49 -8.40 7.41
CA VAL A 22 16.81 -7.14 7.09
C VAL A 22 17.66 -5.97 7.58
N LEU A 23 17.93 -5.04 6.67
CA LEU A 23 18.45 -3.71 7.02
C LEU A 23 17.37 -2.68 6.72
N ASN A 24 17.05 -1.89 7.73
CA ASN A 24 16.10 -0.80 7.62
C ASN A 24 16.83 0.46 7.17
N ILE A 25 16.69 0.80 5.88
CA ILE A 25 17.38 1.95 5.30
C ILE A 25 16.37 3.06 5.04
N PRO A 26 16.64 4.28 5.50
CA PRO A 26 15.85 5.44 5.08
C PRO A 26 15.92 5.60 3.56
N PHE A 27 14.80 5.46 2.90
CA PHE A 27 14.72 5.55 1.44
C PHE A 27 13.44 6.26 1.02
N ASN A 28 13.57 7.31 0.21
CA ASN A 28 12.43 8.07 -0.33
C ASN A 28 11.44 8.56 0.75
N ASN A 29 11.97 9.08 1.88
CA ASN A 29 11.21 9.52 3.06
C ASN A 29 10.36 8.42 3.74
N SER A 30 10.73 7.18 3.55
CA SER A 30 10.19 6.00 4.24
C SER A 30 11.35 5.12 4.70
N VAL A 31 11.04 4.02 5.38
CA VAL A 31 12.04 3.01 5.73
C VAL A 31 11.83 1.80 4.83
N ALA A 32 12.81 1.52 3.99
CA ALA A 32 12.85 0.32 3.18
C ALA A 32 13.55 -0.81 3.95
N SER A 33 12.85 -1.90 4.17
CA SER A 33 13.39 -3.13 4.77
C SER A 33 13.95 -4.02 3.67
N ILE A 34 15.26 -3.95 3.44
CA ILE A 34 15.91 -4.65 2.33
C ILE A 34 17.08 -5.52 2.81
N SER A 35 17.45 -6.50 2.01
CA SER A 35 18.74 -7.20 2.15
C SER A 35 19.74 -6.56 1.21
N LEU A 36 20.67 -5.77 1.74
CA LEU A 36 21.72 -5.12 0.93
C LEU A 36 22.68 -6.13 0.30
N PHE A 37 22.95 -7.21 1.01
CA PHE A 37 23.88 -8.26 0.59
C PHE A 37 23.18 -9.61 0.59
N PRO A 38 22.28 -9.88 -0.38
CA PRO A 38 21.58 -11.15 -0.43
C PRO A 38 22.56 -12.29 -0.66
N ASP A 39 22.33 -13.41 0.03
CA ASP A 39 23.12 -14.61 -0.20
C ASP A 39 22.96 -15.08 -1.64
N ARG A 40 24.06 -14.98 -2.40
CA ARG A 40 24.06 -15.31 -3.83
C ARG A 40 23.76 -16.78 -4.08
N LYS A 41 24.22 -17.69 -3.23
CA LYS A 41 24.00 -19.13 -3.42
C LYS A 41 22.53 -19.46 -3.23
N ILE A 42 21.90 -18.89 -2.20
CA ILE A 42 20.47 -19.09 -1.92
C ILE A 42 19.63 -18.42 -3.02
N LEU A 43 19.98 -17.21 -3.44
CA LEU A 43 19.29 -16.51 -4.55
C LEU A 43 19.33 -17.34 -5.85
N LEU A 44 20.48 -17.87 -6.22
CA LEU A 44 20.62 -18.70 -7.43
C LEU A 44 19.82 -19.99 -7.32
N LYS A 45 19.81 -20.67 -6.16
CA LYS A 45 18.96 -21.86 -5.94
C LYS A 45 17.47 -21.54 -6.13
N ALA A 46 17.00 -20.40 -5.59
CA ALA A 46 15.62 -19.97 -5.77
C ALA A 46 15.29 -19.74 -7.25
N ILE A 47 16.19 -19.08 -7.99
CA ILE A 47 16.03 -18.80 -9.41
C ILE A 47 16.09 -20.08 -10.24
N GLU A 48 16.98 -21.00 -9.94
CA GLU A 48 17.11 -22.29 -10.64
C GLU A 48 15.84 -23.14 -10.49
N TRP A 49 15.27 -23.16 -9.29
CA TRP A 49 14.04 -23.88 -9.00
C TRP A 49 12.84 -23.35 -9.79
N SER A 50 12.77 -22.05 -10.08
CA SER A 50 11.59 -21.40 -10.68
C SER A 50 11.61 -21.40 -12.20
N ASP A 51 10.44 -21.53 -12.84
CA ASP A 51 10.26 -21.27 -14.28
C ASP A 51 10.18 -19.77 -14.55
N VAL A 52 9.49 -19.02 -13.68
CA VAL A 52 9.32 -17.57 -13.74
C VAL A 52 9.76 -16.95 -12.43
N VAL A 53 10.53 -15.88 -12.49
CA VAL A 53 11.00 -15.09 -11.34
C VAL A 53 10.22 -13.80 -11.28
N HIS A 54 9.40 -13.63 -10.25
CA HIS A 54 8.65 -12.39 -10.01
C HIS A 54 9.39 -11.54 -8.97
N ILE A 55 9.79 -10.33 -9.34
CA ILE A 55 10.56 -9.42 -8.49
C ILE A 55 9.72 -8.19 -8.15
N HIS A 56 9.46 -8.00 -6.87
CA HIS A 56 8.84 -6.78 -6.35
C HIS A 56 9.91 -5.73 -6.06
N GLU A 57 9.67 -4.49 -6.48
CA GLU A 57 10.63 -3.38 -6.39
C GLU A 57 11.98 -3.70 -7.03
N PRO A 58 12.00 -3.88 -8.36
CA PRO A 58 13.21 -4.35 -9.07
C PRO A 58 14.39 -3.38 -8.99
N PHE A 59 14.18 -2.15 -8.56
CA PHE A 59 15.22 -1.14 -8.44
C PHE A 59 16.07 -1.27 -7.16
N ILE A 60 16.17 -2.47 -6.60
CA ILE A 60 17.20 -2.76 -5.61
C ILE A 60 18.50 -3.10 -6.37
N PRO A 61 19.50 -2.21 -6.41
CA PRO A 61 20.61 -2.31 -7.35
C PRO A 61 21.41 -3.60 -7.24
N LEU A 62 21.60 -4.09 -6.02
CA LEU A 62 22.43 -5.26 -5.74
C LEU A 62 21.82 -6.58 -6.22
N ILE A 63 20.51 -6.67 -6.36
CA ILE A 63 19.85 -7.88 -6.89
C ILE A 63 20.04 -7.94 -8.41
N PHE A 64 19.84 -6.84 -9.13
CA PHE A 64 19.95 -6.82 -10.61
C PHE A 64 21.26 -7.35 -11.14
N TRP A 65 22.39 -7.01 -10.52
CA TRP A 65 23.72 -7.46 -10.94
C TRP A 65 23.93 -8.97 -10.83
N LYS A 66 23.09 -9.64 -10.06
CA LYS A 66 23.24 -11.07 -9.74
C LYS A 66 22.27 -11.96 -10.51
N LEU A 67 21.36 -11.39 -11.29
CA LEU A 67 20.30 -12.13 -11.95
C LEU A 67 20.82 -12.80 -13.24
N PRO A 68 20.58 -14.10 -13.46
CA PRO A 68 20.83 -14.79 -14.72
C PRO A 68 20.00 -14.20 -15.87
N LYS A 69 20.58 -14.14 -17.08
CA LYS A 69 19.90 -13.58 -18.25
C LYS A 69 18.96 -14.54 -18.96
N ASN A 70 19.05 -15.83 -18.65
CA ASN A 70 18.33 -16.92 -19.30
C ASN A 70 17.04 -17.33 -18.61
N LYS A 71 16.51 -16.48 -17.72
CA LYS A 71 15.26 -16.72 -17.01
C LYS A 71 14.18 -15.71 -17.44
N LYS A 72 12.94 -16.07 -17.24
CA LYS A 72 11.76 -15.21 -17.45
C LYS A 72 11.53 -14.37 -16.20
N TYR A 73 11.40 -13.06 -16.38
CA TYR A 73 11.22 -12.13 -15.26
C TYR A 73 9.93 -11.34 -15.38
N ILE A 74 9.29 -11.12 -14.24
CA ILE A 74 8.21 -10.15 -14.05
C ILE A 74 8.67 -9.17 -12.98
N PHE A 75 8.53 -7.88 -13.24
CA PHE A 75 8.96 -6.79 -12.36
C PHE A 75 7.74 -5.98 -11.93
N THR A 76 7.38 -6.02 -10.65
CA THR A 76 6.29 -5.19 -10.11
C THR A 76 6.84 -3.99 -9.37
N HIS A 77 6.41 -2.81 -9.81
CA HIS A 77 6.78 -1.51 -9.25
C HIS A 77 5.68 -1.00 -8.32
N HIS A 78 6.00 -0.81 -7.05
CA HIS A 78 5.09 -0.31 -6.01
C HIS A 78 5.39 1.13 -5.62
N ALA A 79 6.67 1.55 -5.66
CA ALA A 79 7.09 2.84 -5.17
C ALA A 79 7.04 3.93 -6.23
N ASN A 80 6.74 5.15 -5.79
CA ASN A 80 7.02 6.36 -6.56
C ASN A 80 8.44 6.84 -6.22
N LEU A 81 9.40 6.52 -7.07
CA LEU A 81 10.81 6.90 -6.89
C LEU A 81 11.08 8.29 -7.44
N ASN A 82 12.05 8.99 -6.87
CA ASN A 82 12.44 10.30 -7.37
C ASN A 82 13.10 10.19 -8.78
N LYS A 83 12.98 11.27 -9.56
CA LYS A 83 13.44 11.31 -10.95
C LYS A 83 14.94 11.02 -11.11
N LEU A 84 15.76 11.50 -10.17
CA LEU A 84 17.22 11.30 -10.20
C LEU A 84 17.57 9.84 -10.01
N TYR A 85 16.96 9.17 -9.02
CA TYR A 85 17.16 7.75 -8.80
C TYR A 85 16.69 6.91 -9.99
N THR A 86 15.52 7.21 -10.54
CA THR A 86 14.98 6.53 -11.74
C THR A 86 15.92 6.69 -12.95
N PHE A 87 16.53 7.86 -13.11
CA PHE A 87 17.53 8.10 -14.17
C PHE A 87 18.77 7.20 -13.99
N PHE A 88 19.34 7.11 -12.77
CA PHE A 88 20.46 6.19 -12.52
C PHE A 88 20.08 4.72 -12.75
N MET A 89 18.89 4.31 -12.33
CA MET A 89 18.41 2.95 -12.56
C MET A 89 18.23 2.62 -14.04
N ARG A 90 17.85 3.60 -14.86
CA ARG A 90 17.77 3.45 -16.33
C ARG A 90 19.14 3.15 -16.93
N ILE A 91 20.19 3.81 -16.46
CA ILE A 91 21.57 3.57 -16.92
C ILE A 91 22.00 2.15 -16.52
N ILE A 92 21.80 1.78 -15.26
CA ILE A 92 22.13 0.45 -14.75
C ILE A 92 21.40 -0.63 -15.54
N TYR A 93 20.11 -0.48 -15.77
CA TYR A 93 19.31 -1.44 -16.52
C TYR A 93 19.82 -1.65 -17.96
N LYS A 94 20.20 -0.57 -18.64
CA LYS A 94 20.80 -0.65 -19.98
C LYS A 94 22.11 -1.45 -20.01
N ILE A 95 22.90 -1.39 -18.94
CA ILE A 95 24.16 -2.15 -18.79
C ILE A 95 23.85 -3.62 -18.50
N VAL A 96 22.96 -3.90 -17.58
CA VAL A 96 22.65 -5.27 -17.12
C VAL A 96 21.86 -6.06 -18.16
N LYS A 97 21.02 -5.39 -18.96
CA LYS A 97 20.27 -5.98 -20.10
C LYS A 97 19.41 -7.20 -19.72
N ILE A 98 18.74 -7.16 -18.56
CA ILE A 98 17.76 -8.18 -18.18
C ILE A 98 16.42 -7.82 -18.82
N LYS A 99 15.82 -8.78 -19.51
CA LYS A 99 14.50 -8.63 -20.13
C LYS A 99 13.42 -9.19 -19.21
N GLY A 100 12.24 -8.57 -19.20
CA GLY A 100 11.09 -9.04 -18.45
C GLY A 100 9.86 -8.19 -18.70
N VAL A 101 8.73 -8.64 -18.19
CA VAL A 101 7.48 -7.88 -18.20
C VAL A 101 7.46 -6.94 -17.00
N SER A 102 7.18 -5.66 -17.23
CA SER A 102 6.99 -4.67 -16.18
C SER A 102 5.52 -4.52 -15.84
N VAL A 103 5.23 -4.62 -14.54
CA VAL A 103 3.91 -4.36 -13.94
C VAL A 103 4.03 -3.14 -13.03
N TYR A 104 3.01 -2.31 -13.00
CA TYR A 104 2.91 -1.20 -12.05
C TYR A 104 1.57 -1.23 -11.34
N VAL A 105 1.57 -0.83 -10.06
CA VAL A 105 0.38 -0.95 -9.21
C VAL A 105 -0.46 0.32 -9.15
N SER A 106 0.09 1.46 -9.60
CA SER A 106 -0.57 2.77 -9.59
C SER A 106 0.06 3.70 -10.61
N GLU A 107 -0.65 4.72 -11.04
CA GLU A 107 -0.12 5.75 -11.97
C GLU A 107 1.16 6.41 -11.43
N SER A 108 1.28 6.54 -10.11
CA SER A 108 2.50 7.04 -9.49
C SER A 108 3.74 6.15 -9.71
N ALA A 109 3.57 4.85 -9.91
CA ALA A 109 4.65 3.90 -10.20
C ALA A 109 4.93 3.71 -11.70
N LEU A 110 4.06 4.22 -12.59
CA LEU A 110 4.17 4.05 -14.04
C LEU A 110 5.51 4.52 -14.61
N SER A 111 6.03 5.66 -14.15
CA SER A 111 7.31 6.20 -14.64
C SER A 111 8.48 5.25 -14.41
N ASN A 112 8.46 4.53 -13.28
CA ASN A 112 9.47 3.54 -12.93
C ASN A 112 9.34 2.29 -13.81
N ALA A 113 8.12 1.80 -14.01
CA ALA A 113 7.85 0.65 -14.84
C ALA A 113 8.28 0.88 -16.32
N LYS A 114 8.02 2.07 -16.86
CA LYS A 114 8.48 2.48 -18.22
C LYS A 114 10.00 2.49 -18.38
N THR A 115 10.76 2.51 -17.29
CA THR A 115 12.22 2.45 -17.35
C THR A 115 12.71 1.07 -17.78
N LEU A 116 12.01 0.01 -17.42
CA LEU A 116 12.37 -1.38 -17.76
C LEU A 116 11.67 -1.89 -19.02
N ASN A 117 10.46 -1.43 -19.28
CA ASN A 117 9.67 -1.83 -20.44
C ASN A 117 8.84 -0.62 -20.94
N ASN A 118 8.82 -0.38 -22.24
CA ASN A 118 8.05 0.71 -22.84
C ASN A 118 6.53 0.52 -22.75
N GLN A 119 6.07 -0.72 -22.56
CA GLN A 119 4.66 -1.09 -22.45
C GLN A 119 4.41 -1.85 -21.15
N PRO A 120 4.51 -1.19 -19.99
CA PRO A 120 4.22 -1.84 -18.71
C PRO A 120 2.71 -2.08 -18.55
N ILE A 121 2.36 -3.08 -17.75
CA ILE A 121 0.99 -3.51 -17.51
C ILE A 121 0.54 -2.98 -16.16
N LEU A 122 -0.63 -2.34 -16.08
CA LEU A 122 -1.26 -1.98 -14.81
C LEU A 122 -1.92 -3.22 -14.19
N ILE A 123 -1.43 -3.68 -13.05
CA ILE A 123 -2.13 -4.61 -12.16
C ILE A 123 -2.07 -4.00 -10.75
N PRO A 124 -3.18 -3.48 -10.23
CA PRO A 124 -3.18 -2.78 -8.95
C PRO A 124 -2.87 -3.72 -7.80
N ASN A 125 -2.50 -3.16 -6.65
CA ASN A 125 -2.53 -3.92 -5.42
C ASN A 125 -3.94 -4.45 -5.19
N MET A 126 -4.04 -5.66 -4.65
CA MET A 126 -5.30 -6.37 -4.51
C MET A 126 -5.49 -6.85 -3.07
N ILE A 127 -6.75 -6.98 -2.69
CA ILE A 127 -7.16 -7.57 -1.42
C ILE A 127 -8.31 -8.54 -1.66
N GLU A 128 -8.54 -9.41 -0.71
CA GLU A 128 -9.76 -10.22 -0.67
C GLU A 128 -10.94 -9.32 -0.28
N ILE A 129 -11.92 -9.18 -1.18
CA ILE A 129 -13.10 -8.35 -0.92
C ILE A 129 -14.12 -9.15 -0.10
N ASN A 130 -14.48 -8.62 1.06
CA ASN A 130 -15.49 -9.20 1.94
C ASN A 130 -16.90 -8.90 1.39
N LYS A 131 -17.53 -9.90 0.77
CA LYS A 131 -18.85 -9.78 0.13
C LYS A 131 -20.02 -9.60 1.13
N ASN A 132 -19.79 -9.89 2.42
CA ASN A 132 -20.80 -9.88 3.47
C ASN A 132 -20.56 -8.77 4.51
N ILE A 133 -19.94 -7.66 4.09
CA ILE A 133 -19.67 -6.54 4.98
C ILE A 133 -20.78 -5.50 4.93
N GLU A 134 -21.09 -4.93 6.08
CA GLU A 134 -22.01 -3.82 6.24
C GLU A 134 -21.27 -2.59 6.76
N PHE A 135 -21.86 -1.43 6.58
CA PHE A 135 -21.34 -0.18 7.14
C PHE A 135 -21.37 -0.22 8.68
N ASN A 136 -20.27 0.14 9.29
CA ASN A 136 -20.17 0.26 10.74
C ASN A 136 -20.75 1.60 11.20
N ASN A 137 -21.93 1.60 11.76
CA ASN A 137 -22.54 2.81 12.31
C ASN A 137 -22.12 3.08 13.76
N LYS A 138 -20.82 3.19 14.02
CA LYS A 138 -20.24 3.54 15.33
C LYS A 138 -19.71 4.96 15.29
N LYS A 139 -19.77 5.68 16.41
CA LYS A 139 -19.13 7.00 16.53
C LYS A 139 -17.63 6.85 16.85
N LYS A 140 -16.86 6.28 15.91
CA LYS A 140 -15.46 5.95 16.15
C LYS A 140 -14.57 6.29 14.96
N PHE A 141 -13.58 7.13 15.23
CA PHE A 141 -12.52 7.47 14.28
C PHE A 141 -11.33 6.53 14.41
N LEU A 142 -10.76 6.16 13.27
CA LEU A 142 -9.54 5.37 13.18
C LEU A 142 -8.45 6.10 12.39
N PHE A 143 -7.24 6.06 12.93
CA PHE A 143 -6.01 6.42 12.23
C PHE A 143 -5.07 5.21 12.15
N VAL A 144 -4.44 4.99 10.98
CA VAL A 144 -3.44 3.94 10.81
C VAL A 144 -2.18 4.53 10.16
N GLY A 145 -1.10 4.51 10.90
CA GLY A 145 0.16 5.02 10.39
C GLY A 145 1.21 5.22 11.48
N ARG A 146 2.49 5.14 11.09
CA ARG A 146 3.58 5.52 11.99
C ARG A 146 3.49 7.01 12.34
N ASN A 147 3.97 7.40 13.52
CA ASN A 147 4.05 8.82 13.91
C ASN A 147 5.17 9.53 13.13
N GLU A 148 4.97 9.71 11.84
CA GLU A 148 5.86 10.43 10.92
C GLU A 148 5.14 11.69 10.42
N LYS A 149 5.90 12.79 10.21
CA LYS A 149 5.33 14.06 9.70
C LYS A 149 4.43 13.88 8.48
N ARG A 150 4.81 12.96 7.56
CA ARG A 150 4.03 12.70 6.34
C ARG A 150 2.68 12.03 6.59
N LYS A 151 2.52 11.28 7.70
CA LYS A 151 1.27 10.62 8.09
C LYS A 151 0.33 11.56 8.83
N ASN A 152 0.88 12.67 9.36
CA ASN A 152 0.15 13.79 9.96
C ASN A 152 -0.76 13.41 11.12
N PHE A 153 -0.25 12.56 12.04
CA PHE A 153 -0.97 12.21 13.26
C PHE A 153 -1.44 13.45 14.06
N ASN A 154 -0.73 14.57 13.90
CA ASN A 154 -1.06 15.82 14.60
C ASN A 154 -2.51 16.27 14.33
N PHE A 155 -3.03 16.11 13.12
CA PHE A 155 -4.43 16.46 12.83
C PHE A 155 -5.40 15.52 13.55
N PHE A 156 -5.08 14.24 13.65
CA PHE A 156 -5.87 13.29 14.42
C PHE A 156 -5.87 13.61 15.92
N TYR A 157 -4.71 13.97 16.45
CA TYR A 157 -4.53 14.42 17.83
C TYR A 157 -5.36 15.69 18.13
N LEU A 158 -5.36 16.68 17.23
CA LEU A 158 -6.16 17.88 17.39
C LEU A 158 -7.66 17.57 17.34
N LEU A 159 -8.10 16.70 16.40
CA LEU A 159 -9.50 16.26 16.31
C LEU A 159 -9.99 15.60 17.59
N SER A 160 -9.16 14.80 18.27
CA SER A 160 -9.55 14.14 19.52
C SER A 160 -9.83 15.12 20.68
N LYS A 161 -9.49 16.40 20.51
CA LYS A 161 -9.72 17.48 21.49
C LYS A 161 -10.81 18.45 21.05
N GLU A 162 -11.37 18.28 19.85
CA GLU A 162 -12.43 19.14 19.35
C GLU A 162 -13.75 18.88 20.06
N LYS A 163 -14.37 19.91 20.58
CA LYS A 163 -15.67 19.81 21.26
C LYS A 163 -16.77 19.22 20.38
N SER A 164 -16.72 19.47 19.08
CA SER A 164 -17.68 18.95 18.11
C SER A 164 -17.65 17.42 17.97
N PHE A 165 -16.59 16.77 18.40
CA PHE A 165 -16.41 15.32 18.31
C PHE A 165 -16.21 14.64 19.66
N GLN A 166 -16.61 15.29 20.77
CA GLN A 166 -16.46 14.73 22.12
C GLN A 166 -17.26 13.42 22.35
N ASP A 167 -18.30 13.18 21.54
CA ASP A 167 -19.11 11.96 21.56
C ASP A 167 -18.52 10.84 20.69
N TYR A 168 -17.38 11.09 20.05
CA TYR A 168 -16.68 10.12 19.24
C TYR A 168 -15.50 9.52 19.99
N GLU A 169 -15.29 8.23 19.82
CA GLU A 169 -14.08 7.55 20.23
C GLU A 169 -12.97 7.72 19.18
N PHE A 170 -11.73 7.78 19.65
CA PHE A 170 -10.55 7.90 18.79
C PHE A 170 -9.62 6.73 19.01
N GLU A 171 -9.31 5.99 17.93
CA GLU A 171 -8.39 4.86 17.95
C GLU A 171 -7.27 5.06 16.93
N ALA A 172 -6.05 4.70 17.32
CA ALA A 172 -4.90 4.82 16.46
C ALA A 172 -4.05 3.57 16.47
N ILE A 173 -3.72 3.05 15.28
CA ILE A 173 -2.66 2.06 15.08
C ILE A 173 -1.39 2.80 14.71
N THR A 174 -0.38 2.76 15.57
CA THR A 174 0.88 3.48 15.35
C THR A 174 2.09 2.71 15.92
N ASN A 175 3.28 3.29 15.83
CA ASN A 175 4.53 2.66 16.25
C ASN A 175 5.01 3.11 17.63
N GLU A 176 4.36 4.09 18.25
CA GLU A 176 4.73 4.65 19.56
C GLU A 176 3.54 5.25 20.29
N ASN A 177 3.63 5.32 21.61
CA ASN A 177 2.64 5.99 22.43
C ASN A 177 2.77 7.53 22.31
N ILE A 178 1.61 8.20 22.30
CA ILE A 178 1.55 9.66 22.15
C ILE A 178 0.92 10.23 23.43
N LYS A 179 1.70 11.05 24.14
CA LYS A 179 1.27 11.67 25.38
C LYS A 179 0.05 12.58 25.16
N ASN A 180 -0.88 12.55 26.11
CA ASN A 180 -2.07 13.40 26.13
C ASN A 180 -2.98 13.24 24.90
N PHE A 181 -2.91 12.12 24.19
CA PHE A 181 -3.88 11.76 23.17
C PHE A 181 -5.19 11.35 23.87
N ASN A 182 -6.31 11.90 23.40
CA ASN A 182 -7.63 11.55 23.91
C ASN A 182 -8.21 10.38 23.12
N GLY A 183 -7.72 9.17 23.39
CA GLY A 183 -8.13 7.95 22.68
C GLY A 183 -7.24 6.75 22.99
N VAL A 184 -7.45 5.65 22.28
CA VAL A 184 -6.71 4.39 22.43
C VAL A 184 -5.63 4.28 21.37
N ILE A 185 -4.44 3.83 21.77
CA ILE A 185 -3.31 3.56 20.87
C ILE A 185 -3.01 2.06 20.88
N TYR A 186 -3.01 1.47 19.70
CA TYR A 186 -2.58 0.10 19.45
C TYR A 186 -1.19 0.10 18.86
N LEU A 187 -0.23 -0.55 19.53
CA LEU A 187 1.15 -0.60 19.11
C LEU A 187 1.43 -1.87 18.30
N LYS A 188 1.62 -1.70 16.99
CA LYS A 188 2.01 -2.79 16.08
C LYS A 188 1.14 -4.05 16.23
N PRO A 189 -0.18 -3.95 16.16
CA PRO A 189 -1.05 -5.11 16.22
C PRO A 189 -0.69 -6.08 15.08
N ASN A 190 -0.93 -7.36 15.29
CA ASN A 190 -0.87 -8.35 14.21
C ASN A 190 -2.04 -8.15 13.23
N ASP A 191 -2.08 -8.90 12.12
CA ASP A 191 -3.08 -8.71 11.09
C ASP A 191 -4.51 -9.00 11.58
N ASP A 192 -4.70 -10.00 12.45
CA ASP A 192 -6.01 -10.34 13.01
C ASP A 192 -6.50 -9.24 13.95
N GLU A 193 -5.65 -8.74 14.84
CA GLU A 193 -5.95 -7.62 15.74
C GLU A 193 -6.25 -6.35 14.93
N LYS A 194 -5.48 -6.06 13.88
CA LYS A 194 -5.71 -4.95 12.97
C LYS A 194 -7.08 -5.05 12.31
N ASN A 195 -7.46 -6.23 11.83
CA ASN A 195 -8.77 -6.47 11.22
C ASN A 195 -9.91 -6.25 12.21
N ILE A 196 -9.75 -6.66 13.48
CA ILE A 196 -10.72 -6.41 14.54
C ILE A 196 -10.89 -4.92 14.79
N ILE A 197 -9.80 -4.14 14.85
CA ILE A 197 -9.83 -2.70 15.04
C ILE A 197 -10.58 -2.01 13.89
N PHE A 198 -10.28 -2.38 12.63
CA PHE A 198 -10.99 -1.85 11.47
C PHE A 198 -12.50 -2.14 11.54
N LYS A 199 -12.90 -3.37 11.87
CA LYS A 199 -14.31 -3.77 12.00
C LYS A 199 -15.04 -3.08 13.17
N ASN A 200 -14.30 -2.57 14.15
CA ASN A 200 -14.84 -1.85 15.28
C ASN A 200 -14.86 -0.34 15.10
N SER A 201 -14.37 0.18 14.00
CA SER A 201 -14.36 1.61 13.66
C SER A 201 -15.37 1.90 12.56
N SER A 202 -15.74 3.17 12.36
CA SER A 202 -16.66 3.58 11.28
C SER A 202 -16.06 4.62 10.35
N ILE A 203 -15.09 5.39 10.81
CA ILE A 203 -14.54 6.52 10.05
C ILE A 203 -13.02 6.40 10.07
N TYR A 204 -12.46 6.05 8.93
CA TYR A 204 -11.01 6.01 8.75
C TYR A 204 -10.50 7.33 8.18
N LEU A 205 -9.53 7.94 8.86
CA LEU A 205 -8.89 9.19 8.45
C LEU A 205 -7.50 8.95 7.87
N ALA A 206 -7.37 9.11 6.55
CA ALA A 206 -6.09 9.04 5.85
C ALA A 206 -5.48 10.43 5.69
N LEU A 207 -4.72 10.87 6.70
CA LEU A 207 -4.26 12.25 6.87
C LEU A 207 -2.91 12.56 6.19
N ASN A 208 -2.40 11.67 5.37
CA ASN A 208 -1.09 11.78 4.74
C ASN A 208 -0.92 13.09 3.97
N THR A 209 0.28 13.70 4.07
CA THR A 209 0.59 14.96 3.40
C THR A 209 1.42 14.78 2.14
N LYS A 210 2.14 13.65 2.00
CA LYS A 210 3.02 13.35 0.86
C LYS A 210 3.48 11.89 0.86
N ASN A 211 4.13 11.48 -0.23
CA ASN A 211 4.86 10.21 -0.37
C ASN A 211 4.00 8.97 -0.05
N GLU A 212 2.82 8.93 -0.64
CA GLU A 212 2.01 7.72 -0.70
C GLU A 212 1.99 7.22 -2.14
N SER A 213 2.17 5.90 -2.33
CA SER A 213 2.24 5.32 -3.67
C SER A 213 0.91 4.73 -4.12
N PHE A 214 0.09 4.23 -3.18
CA PHE A 214 -1.19 3.60 -3.48
C PHE A 214 -2.21 3.87 -2.36
N GLY A 215 -1.92 3.48 -1.13
CA GLY A 215 -2.85 3.62 0.00
C GLY A 215 -3.73 2.40 0.19
N ILE A 216 -3.13 1.21 0.28
CA ILE A 216 -3.85 -0.06 0.51
C ILE A 216 -4.77 0.01 1.74
N THR A 217 -4.38 0.77 2.77
CA THR A 217 -5.18 0.96 3.99
C THR A 217 -6.54 1.63 3.75
N LEU A 218 -6.70 2.41 2.65
CA LEU A 218 -8.00 2.96 2.27
C LEU A 218 -8.96 1.83 1.89
N ILE A 219 -8.45 0.89 1.09
CA ILE A 219 -9.23 -0.26 0.60
C ILE A 219 -9.55 -1.19 1.77
N GLU A 220 -8.57 -1.48 2.64
CA GLU A 220 -8.77 -2.28 3.86
C GLU A 220 -9.85 -1.68 4.76
N ALA A 221 -9.83 -0.36 4.97
CA ALA A 221 -10.83 0.34 5.78
C ALA A 221 -12.24 0.22 5.20
N ILE A 222 -12.41 0.52 3.91
CA ILE A 222 -13.72 0.41 3.23
C ILE A 222 -14.21 -1.03 3.27
N ASN A 223 -13.33 -2.00 3.00
CA ASN A 223 -13.61 -3.43 3.02
C ASN A 223 -13.93 -3.98 4.42
N SER A 224 -13.72 -3.17 5.46
CA SER A 224 -14.05 -3.48 6.85
C SER A 224 -15.25 -2.67 7.37
N GLY A 225 -16.02 -2.02 6.48
CA GLY A 225 -17.21 -1.26 6.85
C GLY A 225 -16.95 0.19 7.27
N ASN A 226 -15.77 0.74 7.02
CA ASN A 226 -15.45 2.13 7.36
C ASN A 226 -15.67 3.06 6.18
N ILE A 227 -16.25 4.23 6.42
CA ILE A 227 -16.14 5.35 5.48
C ILE A 227 -14.74 5.93 5.55
N VAL A 228 -14.18 6.23 4.39
CA VAL A 228 -12.83 6.80 4.28
C VAL A 228 -12.90 8.28 3.95
N ILE A 229 -12.25 9.09 4.78
CA ILE A 229 -12.01 10.52 4.53
C ILE A 229 -10.50 10.72 4.42
N SER A 230 -10.04 11.30 3.33
CA SER A 230 -8.63 11.39 3.03
C SER A 230 -8.18 12.78 2.60
N SER A 231 -6.88 13.04 2.69
CA SER A 231 -6.29 14.20 2.02
C SER A 231 -6.37 14.06 0.50
N ASN A 232 -6.34 15.19 -0.22
CA ASN A 232 -6.41 15.23 -1.68
C ASN A 232 -5.08 14.83 -2.37
N LEU A 233 -4.36 13.83 -1.83
CA LEU A 233 -3.19 13.27 -2.49
C LEU A 233 -3.57 12.55 -3.79
N THR A 234 -2.74 12.69 -4.83
CA THR A 234 -2.95 12.02 -6.12
C THR A 234 -3.15 10.52 -5.96
N ALA A 235 -2.29 9.84 -5.17
CA ALA A 235 -2.42 8.40 -4.93
C ALA A 235 -3.77 8.01 -4.28
N PHE A 236 -4.34 8.85 -3.43
CA PHE A 236 -5.65 8.62 -2.82
C PHE A 236 -6.78 8.88 -3.81
N LYS A 237 -6.62 9.92 -4.65
CA LYS A 237 -7.57 10.18 -5.73
C LYS A 237 -7.58 9.07 -6.78
N ASP A 238 -6.43 8.50 -7.10
CA ASP A 238 -6.32 7.37 -8.03
C ASP A 238 -7.03 6.11 -7.50
N VAL A 239 -7.04 5.91 -6.16
CA VAL A 239 -7.69 4.76 -5.53
C VAL A 239 -9.19 4.95 -5.38
N LEU A 240 -9.63 6.09 -4.83
CA LEU A 240 -11.02 6.34 -4.47
C LEU A 240 -11.83 6.99 -5.61
N GLU A 241 -11.16 7.63 -6.58
CA GLU A 241 -11.75 8.30 -7.73
C GLU A 241 -12.91 9.25 -7.32
N GLU A 242 -14.06 9.14 -7.97
CA GLU A 242 -15.25 9.96 -7.69
C GLU A 242 -15.97 9.59 -6.38
N SER A 243 -15.66 8.42 -5.79
CA SER A 243 -16.20 8.00 -4.50
C SER A 243 -15.49 8.64 -3.31
N GLY A 244 -14.36 9.32 -3.55
CA GLY A 244 -13.49 9.86 -2.51
C GLY A 244 -14.09 11.10 -1.83
N ILE A 245 -13.88 11.17 -0.52
CA ILE A 245 -14.22 12.31 0.34
C ILE A 245 -12.90 12.98 0.72
N TYR A 246 -12.59 14.12 0.09
CA TYR A 246 -11.26 14.72 0.15
C TYR A 246 -11.26 16.06 0.86
N TYR A 247 -10.34 16.24 1.81
CA TYR A 247 -9.98 17.54 2.35
C TYR A 247 -8.68 18.07 1.70
N GLU A 248 -8.48 19.38 1.72
CA GLU A 248 -7.24 19.99 1.27
C GLU A 248 -6.09 19.62 2.21
N ARG A 249 -5.08 18.90 1.68
CA ARG A 249 -3.92 18.48 2.46
C ARG A 249 -3.23 19.66 3.14
N ASN A 250 -2.72 19.44 4.35
CA ASN A 250 -2.12 20.46 5.23
C ASN A 250 -3.10 21.54 5.74
N SER A 251 -4.39 21.44 5.45
CA SER A 251 -5.40 22.38 5.95
C SER A 251 -6.31 21.70 6.99
N TYR A 252 -6.03 21.94 8.27
CA TYR A 252 -6.86 21.44 9.37
C TYR A 252 -8.29 22.03 9.30
N LYS A 253 -8.41 23.29 8.91
CA LYS A 253 -9.71 23.96 8.70
C LYS A 253 -10.54 23.24 7.61
N SER A 254 -9.91 22.85 6.51
CA SER A 254 -10.57 22.09 5.46
C SER A 254 -11.06 20.73 5.96
N LEU A 255 -10.25 20.03 6.77
CA LEU A 255 -10.65 18.76 7.38
C LEU A 255 -11.87 18.93 8.29
N LEU A 256 -11.87 19.92 9.19
CA LEU A 256 -12.99 20.19 10.09
C LEU A 256 -14.27 20.52 9.31
N SER A 257 -14.19 21.42 8.33
CA SER A 257 -15.34 21.79 7.49
C SER A 257 -15.89 20.57 6.74
N LEU A 258 -15.00 19.75 6.18
CA LEU A 258 -15.40 18.55 5.46
C LEU A 258 -16.11 17.56 6.39
N LEU A 259 -15.55 17.26 7.56
CA LEU A 259 -16.17 16.35 8.55
C LEU A 259 -17.56 16.83 8.97
N THR A 260 -17.68 18.13 9.32
CA THR A 260 -18.95 18.73 9.71
C THR A 260 -20.03 18.60 8.60
N ASN A 261 -19.63 18.73 7.34
CA ASN A 261 -20.56 18.61 6.21
C ASN A 261 -20.88 17.14 5.89
N THR A 262 -19.87 16.26 5.93
CA THR A 262 -20.03 14.82 5.68
C THR A 262 -21.01 14.18 6.67
N PHE A 263 -20.97 14.60 7.95
CA PHE A 263 -21.87 14.05 8.97
C PHE A 263 -23.32 14.54 8.89
N LYS A 264 -23.63 15.50 8.02
CA LYS A 264 -25.01 15.86 7.65
C LYS A 264 -25.58 14.97 6.53
N SER A 265 -24.74 14.20 5.88
CA SER A 265 -25.11 13.30 4.79
C SER A 265 -25.38 11.88 5.32
N ASP A 266 -25.99 11.06 4.49
CA ASP A 266 -26.13 9.63 4.76
C ASP A 266 -24.77 8.94 4.61
N LEU A 267 -24.15 8.58 5.73
CA LEU A 267 -22.84 7.95 5.77
C LEU A 267 -22.87 6.53 5.17
N HIS A 268 -23.98 5.80 5.31
CA HIS A 268 -24.14 4.49 4.71
C HIS A 268 -24.08 4.57 3.18
N LEU A 269 -24.81 5.50 2.59
CA LEU A 269 -24.83 5.71 1.15
C LEU A 269 -23.44 6.14 0.61
N LEU A 270 -22.71 6.97 1.37
CA LEU A 270 -21.34 7.35 1.02
C LEU A 270 -20.38 6.17 1.08
N TRP A 271 -20.51 5.33 2.11
CA TRP A 271 -19.72 4.11 2.21
C TRP A 271 -20.05 3.12 1.08
N GLU A 272 -21.32 2.93 0.72
CA GLU A 272 -21.69 2.06 -0.41
C GLU A 272 -21.04 2.48 -1.73
N LYS A 273 -20.95 3.78 -1.99
CA LYS A 273 -20.24 4.31 -3.18
C LYS A 273 -18.76 3.93 -3.15
N GLN A 274 -18.11 4.11 -1.99
CA GLN A 274 -16.72 3.72 -1.80
C GLN A 274 -16.55 2.20 -1.92
N TYR A 275 -17.42 1.41 -1.33
CA TYR A 275 -17.37 -0.04 -1.41
C TYR A 275 -17.53 -0.56 -2.85
N LYS A 276 -18.40 0.05 -3.65
CA LYS A 276 -18.51 -0.25 -5.08
C LYS A 276 -17.21 0.07 -5.84
N SER A 277 -16.57 1.18 -5.51
CA SER A 277 -15.34 1.61 -6.20
C SER A 277 -14.16 0.68 -5.94
N ILE A 278 -14.07 0.04 -4.77
CA ILE A 278 -12.96 -0.87 -4.43
C ILE A 278 -13.09 -2.27 -5.03
N GLN A 279 -14.23 -2.64 -5.63
CA GLN A 279 -14.44 -3.97 -6.26
C GLN A 279 -13.44 -4.26 -7.39
N LYS A 280 -12.84 -3.25 -7.98
CA LYS A 280 -11.79 -3.39 -9.00
C LYS A 280 -10.46 -3.91 -8.41
N TYR A 281 -10.28 -3.85 -7.09
CA TYR A 281 -9.10 -4.34 -6.38
C TYR A 281 -9.26 -5.76 -5.84
N ASP A 282 -10.33 -6.45 -6.19
CA ASP A 282 -10.57 -7.83 -5.77
C ASP A 282 -9.45 -8.76 -6.26
N ILE A 283 -8.92 -9.56 -5.33
CA ILE A 283 -7.86 -10.53 -5.61
C ILE A 283 -8.32 -11.56 -6.65
N GLU A 284 -9.57 -12.02 -6.62
CA GLU A 284 -10.09 -13.00 -7.58
C GLU A 284 -9.98 -12.47 -9.02
N LYS A 285 -10.30 -11.20 -9.25
CA LYS A 285 -10.26 -10.55 -10.57
C LYS A 285 -8.84 -10.28 -11.07
N ASN A 286 -7.94 -9.89 -10.17
CA ASN A 286 -6.60 -9.44 -10.56
C ASN A 286 -5.57 -10.57 -10.56
N MET A 287 -5.79 -11.65 -9.78
CA MET A 287 -4.91 -12.81 -9.75
C MET A 287 -4.87 -13.52 -11.11
N GLU A 288 -6.00 -13.64 -11.81
CA GLU A 288 -6.04 -14.22 -13.15
C GLU A 288 -5.08 -13.52 -14.12
N ARG A 289 -4.93 -12.21 -14.00
CA ARG A 289 -4.00 -11.42 -14.83
C ARG A 289 -2.56 -11.78 -14.56
N TYR A 290 -2.17 -12.02 -13.30
CA TYR A 290 -0.84 -12.53 -12.96
C TYR A 290 -0.64 -13.96 -13.45
N VAL A 291 -1.64 -14.84 -13.28
CA VAL A 291 -1.59 -16.22 -13.78
C VAL A 291 -1.32 -16.24 -15.28
N LEU A 292 -2.03 -15.41 -16.06
CA LEU A 292 -1.80 -15.28 -17.50
C LEU A 292 -0.37 -14.79 -17.81
N LEU A 293 0.18 -13.87 -17.03
CA LEU A 293 1.57 -13.44 -17.19
C LEU A 293 2.56 -14.55 -16.87
N TYR A 294 2.29 -15.41 -15.88
CA TYR A 294 3.18 -16.53 -15.55
C TYR A 294 3.15 -17.62 -16.64
N LEU A 295 1.99 -17.88 -17.24
CA LEU A 295 1.82 -18.93 -18.24
C LEU A 295 2.31 -18.48 -19.64
N ASN A 296 2.17 -17.21 -19.99
CA ASN A 296 2.49 -16.70 -21.33
C ASN A 296 3.92 -16.14 -21.46
N ASN A 297 4.67 -16.05 -20.38
CA ASN A 297 6.08 -15.67 -20.33
C ASN A 297 6.97 -16.87 -19.97
#